data_89040b8b9a6d6399e0dfd6e3b221a2bf
#
_entry.id   89040b8b9a6d6399e0dfd6e3b221a2bf
#
_cell.length_a   1.000
_cell.length_b   1.000
_cell.length_c   1.000
_cell.angle_alpha   90.00
_cell.angle_beta   90.00
_cell.angle_gamma   90.00
#
_symmetry.space_group_name_H-M   'P 1'
#
loop_
_entity.id
_entity.type
_entity.pdbx_description
1 polymer ?
#
loop_
_entity_poly.entity_id
_entity_poly.type
_entity_poly.pdbx_seq_one_letter_code
_entity_poly.pdbx_strand_id
1 'polypeptide(L)'
;MVASYNVQNLFDIQKQGTEYSEYTPGKHGWSKRMSQIKVDNTAEVICDMNADILGLQEVENSQIFETLIKRLKRVGCKYRYFAISNKKGSAIQVALLSKFPIKYSRDIQVSYAPRVRNILEIEVLIDGRPLVLFVNHWKSKSRKGYESKRIVYAKALKKRINALPLGRKYIILGDLNSNYDAHITLNKKLNDTNGITAISDTLKTVKGNKLLNKSQILNMSNGYHYNTWQDLAYKNRWSHKYYGNKSTLDHILLPSTLFTKTGINYVNNSFNVFKVSYLFTKQGYINSWQIRNSKHIGKGYSDHLPVYAYFDTKPYISLDKHFKDKVLSKDIEYFYNVEELEYPIVLKNAIVIFQRGKYAVIKQRKNGRGIFVYNSVNKLKEGMKYDFLVREIFTYKGLKEITNLIVLKKSKKVNLKDFYKNIDNKKQNEILRNIVGEYRGKYLHVNGKKIPIYFKNKKFIPKSGSKLKIYYAHLGYYKRLQLVIYSKKDFIILEK
;
A
#
# COMPACT_ATOMS: atom_id res chain seq x y z
N MET A 1 15.24 18.93 5.75
CA MET A 1 14.32 17.79 5.55
C MET A 1 13.64 17.91 4.20
N VAL A 2 13.69 16.86 3.36
CA VAL A 2 12.93 16.74 2.11
C VAL A 2 11.84 15.70 2.31
N ALA A 3 10.60 16.01 1.90
CA ALA A 3 9.45 15.16 2.12
C ALA A 3 8.56 15.04 0.88
N SER A 4 7.70 14.03 0.88
CA SER A 4 6.64 13.81 -0.13
C SER A 4 5.33 13.46 0.55
N TYR A 5 4.22 14.05 0.07
CA TYR A 5 2.89 13.81 0.59
C TYR A 5 1.83 13.80 -0.50
N ASN A 6 1.23 12.66 -0.75
CA ASN A 6 0.00 12.58 -1.52
C ASN A 6 -1.17 13.03 -0.62
N VAL A 7 -1.84 14.12 -0.99
CA VAL A 7 -2.85 14.78 -0.15
C VAL A 7 -4.27 14.22 -0.37
N GLN A 8 -4.43 13.19 -1.17
CA GLN A 8 -5.72 12.56 -1.51
C GLN A 8 -6.75 13.58 -2.03
N ASN A 9 -6.58 14.00 -3.29
CA ASN A 9 -7.55 14.81 -4.03
C ASN A 9 -7.86 16.18 -3.38
N LEU A 10 -6.93 17.12 -3.48
CA LEU A 10 -7.14 18.50 -3.08
C LEU A 10 -7.78 19.27 -4.24
N PHE A 11 -9.10 19.43 -4.21
CA PHE A 11 -9.92 20.07 -5.24
C PHE A 11 -10.51 21.41 -4.78
N ASP A 12 -10.68 22.33 -5.73
CA ASP A 12 -11.42 23.56 -5.51
C ASP A 12 -12.94 23.37 -5.75
N ILE A 13 -13.65 24.47 -5.97
CA ILE A 13 -15.10 24.48 -6.27
C ILE A 13 -15.41 25.08 -7.65
N GLN A 14 -14.40 25.25 -8.49
CA GLN A 14 -14.59 25.72 -9.87
C GLN A 14 -14.78 24.50 -10.78
N LYS A 15 -15.79 24.56 -11.63
CA LYS A 15 -16.05 23.47 -12.58
C LYS A 15 -15.19 23.66 -13.83
N GLN A 16 -14.15 22.87 -13.98
CA GLN A 16 -13.22 22.89 -15.11
C GLN A 16 -13.47 21.77 -16.12
N GLY A 17 -14.27 20.75 -15.75
CA GLY A 17 -14.62 19.62 -16.61
C GLY A 17 -13.62 18.46 -16.57
N THR A 18 -12.59 18.54 -15.74
CA THR A 18 -11.60 17.49 -15.54
C THR A 18 -11.71 16.80 -14.18
N GLU A 19 -12.53 17.33 -13.27
CA GLU A 19 -12.71 16.88 -11.90
C GLU A 19 -13.18 15.42 -11.85
N TYR A 20 -12.81 14.72 -10.80
CA TYR A 20 -13.43 13.43 -10.51
C TYR A 20 -14.91 13.63 -10.12
N SER A 21 -15.75 12.66 -10.47
CA SER A 21 -17.21 12.75 -10.25
C SER A 21 -17.58 13.13 -8.81
N GLU A 22 -16.82 12.61 -7.85
CA GLU A 22 -17.00 12.84 -6.42
C GLU A 22 -16.68 14.27 -5.99
N TYR A 23 -15.81 14.96 -6.74
CA TYR A 23 -15.34 16.33 -6.47
C TYR A 23 -15.96 17.37 -7.41
N THR A 24 -16.97 16.99 -8.19
CA THR A 24 -17.72 17.94 -9.00
C THR A 24 -18.49 18.90 -8.08
N PRO A 25 -18.33 20.22 -8.21
CA PRO A 25 -19.01 21.21 -7.38
C PRO A 25 -20.53 21.01 -7.34
N GLY A 26 -21.10 21.02 -6.13
CA GLY A 26 -22.53 20.78 -5.89
C GLY A 26 -22.95 19.30 -5.92
N LYS A 27 -22.09 18.37 -6.35
CA LYS A 27 -22.37 16.92 -6.32
C LYS A 27 -21.70 16.27 -5.12
N HIS A 28 -22.26 15.13 -4.67
CA HIS A 28 -21.70 14.33 -3.57
C HIS A 28 -21.39 15.14 -2.28
N GLY A 29 -22.06 16.28 -2.09
CA GLY A 29 -21.80 17.19 -0.98
C GLY A 29 -20.48 17.97 -1.09
N TRP A 30 -19.78 17.94 -2.25
CA TRP A 30 -18.61 18.78 -2.48
C TRP A 30 -18.99 20.24 -2.58
N SER A 31 -18.48 21.08 -1.71
CA SER A 31 -18.86 22.48 -1.54
C SER A 31 -17.66 23.31 -1.08
N LYS A 32 -17.80 24.65 -1.10
CA LYS A 32 -16.79 25.58 -0.57
C LYS A 32 -16.36 25.21 0.85
N ARG A 33 -17.32 24.85 1.72
CA ARG A 33 -17.03 24.40 3.09
C ARG A 33 -16.18 23.11 3.09
N MET A 34 -16.52 22.11 2.26
CA MET A 34 -15.76 20.85 2.20
C MET A 34 -14.35 21.05 1.66
N SER A 35 -14.20 21.85 0.60
CA SER A 35 -12.90 22.23 0.07
C SER A 35 -12.05 22.97 1.11
N GLN A 36 -12.63 23.92 1.85
CA GLN A 36 -11.92 24.62 2.93
C GLN A 36 -11.46 23.67 4.05
N ILE A 37 -12.33 22.76 4.52
CA ILE A 37 -11.95 21.75 5.54
C ILE A 37 -10.81 20.87 5.01
N LYS A 38 -10.84 20.49 3.72
CA LYS A 38 -9.76 19.69 3.11
C LYS A 38 -8.45 20.47 3.06
N VAL A 39 -8.49 21.77 2.73
CA VAL A 39 -7.32 22.67 2.78
C VAL A 39 -6.79 22.78 4.21
N ASP A 40 -7.67 22.96 5.19
CA ASP A 40 -7.28 23.11 6.60
C ASP A 40 -6.61 21.85 7.13
N ASN A 41 -7.19 20.67 6.90
CA ASN A 41 -6.61 19.40 7.31
C ASN A 41 -5.28 19.12 6.58
N THR A 42 -5.16 19.48 5.31
CA THR A 42 -3.90 19.34 4.56
C THR A 42 -2.83 20.28 5.14
N ALA A 43 -3.19 21.53 5.45
CA ALA A 43 -2.28 22.52 6.04
C ALA A 43 -1.80 22.08 7.43
N GLU A 44 -2.65 21.48 8.26
CA GLU A 44 -2.28 20.93 9.58
C GLU A 44 -1.14 19.92 9.44
N VAL A 45 -1.30 18.90 8.57
CA VAL A 45 -0.24 17.90 8.36
C VAL A 45 1.06 18.51 7.84
N ILE A 46 0.97 19.44 6.89
CA ILE A 46 2.15 20.12 6.31
C ILE A 46 2.89 20.92 7.37
N CYS A 47 2.16 21.65 8.21
CA CYS A 47 2.75 22.47 9.26
C CYS A 47 3.39 21.64 10.36
N ASP A 48 2.73 20.59 10.82
CA ASP A 48 3.24 19.70 11.85
C ASP A 48 4.49 18.95 11.37
N MET A 49 4.51 18.52 10.11
CA MET A 49 5.69 17.90 9.52
C MET A 49 6.85 18.89 9.36
N ASN A 50 6.56 20.16 9.06
CA ASN A 50 7.50 21.28 8.94
C ASN A 50 8.74 20.99 8.05
N ALA A 51 8.54 20.26 6.94
CA ALA A 51 9.60 19.96 5.99
C ALA A 51 10.19 21.24 5.39
N ASP A 52 11.47 21.23 4.97
CA ASP A 52 12.09 22.38 4.31
C ASP A 52 11.75 22.41 2.82
N ILE A 53 11.59 21.22 2.23
CA ILE A 53 11.15 21.01 0.84
C ILE A 53 10.11 19.89 0.86
N LEU A 54 8.95 20.12 0.26
CA LEU A 54 7.84 19.18 0.26
C LEU A 54 7.22 19.04 -1.12
N GLY A 55 7.33 17.86 -1.72
CA GLY A 55 6.59 17.47 -2.91
C GLY A 55 5.17 17.02 -2.57
N LEU A 56 4.18 17.54 -3.29
CA LEU A 56 2.77 17.22 -3.13
C LEU A 56 2.25 16.49 -4.36
N GLN A 57 1.32 15.56 -4.15
CA GLN A 57 0.60 14.86 -5.20
C GLN A 57 -0.91 15.02 -4.98
N GLU A 58 -1.68 14.94 -6.07
CA GLU A 58 -3.14 15.06 -6.09
C GLU A 58 -3.65 16.46 -5.75
N VAL A 59 -2.93 17.49 -6.20
CA VAL A 59 -3.39 18.88 -6.21
C VAL A 59 -4.07 19.15 -7.54
N GLU A 60 -5.31 19.63 -7.56
CA GLU A 60 -6.07 19.80 -8.78
C GLU A 60 -5.42 20.81 -9.75
N ASN A 61 -5.14 22.02 -9.27
CA ASN A 61 -4.69 23.14 -10.11
C ASN A 61 -3.96 24.22 -9.27
N SER A 62 -3.52 25.30 -9.93
CA SER A 62 -2.86 26.44 -9.28
C SER A 62 -3.75 27.18 -8.29
N GLN A 63 -5.07 27.29 -8.54
CA GLN A 63 -5.99 28.06 -7.70
C GLN A 63 -6.15 27.43 -6.30
N ILE A 64 -6.38 26.11 -6.24
CA ILE A 64 -6.46 25.43 -4.95
C ILE A 64 -5.09 25.38 -4.26
N PHE A 65 -4.00 25.28 -5.02
CA PHE A 65 -2.65 25.34 -4.49
C PHE A 65 -2.35 26.70 -3.86
N GLU A 66 -2.71 27.80 -4.50
CA GLU A 66 -2.60 29.14 -3.92
C GLU A 66 -3.46 29.30 -2.66
N THR A 67 -4.66 28.70 -2.64
CA THR A 67 -5.51 28.68 -1.45
C THR A 67 -4.82 27.98 -0.29
N LEU A 68 -4.18 26.84 -0.56
CA LEU A 68 -3.36 26.12 0.44
C LEU A 68 -2.18 26.98 0.91
N ILE A 69 -1.45 27.63 0.01
CA ILE A 69 -0.31 28.52 0.36
C ILE A 69 -0.77 29.68 1.25
N LYS A 70 -1.88 30.33 0.92
CA LYS A 70 -2.48 31.39 1.73
C LYS A 70 -2.84 30.87 3.13
N ARG A 71 -3.38 29.65 3.22
CA ARG A 71 -3.70 29.00 4.49
C ARG A 71 -2.45 28.71 5.31
N LEU A 72 -1.43 28.12 4.71
CA LEU A 72 -0.13 27.85 5.35
C LEU A 72 0.49 29.13 5.91
N LYS A 73 0.50 30.21 5.12
CA LYS A 73 1.01 31.52 5.61
C LYS A 73 0.22 32.04 6.81
N ARG A 74 -1.12 31.91 6.80
CA ARG A 74 -1.99 32.37 7.90
C ARG A 74 -1.73 31.64 9.21
N VAL A 75 -1.39 30.35 9.15
CA VAL A 75 -1.06 29.54 10.34
C VAL A 75 0.42 29.52 10.68
N GLY A 76 1.22 30.36 10.04
CA GLY A 76 2.64 30.58 10.40
C GLY A 76 3.64 29.61 9.77
N CYS A 77 3.22 28.77 8.81
CA CYS A 77 4.15 27.87 8.11
C CYS A 77 5.00 28.63 7.10
N LYS A 78 6.33 28.45 7.17
CA LYS A 78 7.31 29.35 6.54
C LYS A 78 7.74 28.92 5.13
N TYR A 79 6.80 28.52 4.24
CA TYR A 79 7.13 28.31 2.83
C TYR A 79 7.10 29.62 2.05
N ARG A 80 8.18 29.90 1.31
CA ARG A 80 8.34 31.13 0.53
C ARG A 80 8.33 30.92 -0.98
N TYR A 81 8.69 29.71 -1.42
CA TYR A 81 8.83 29.37 -2.83
C TYR A 81 7.97 28.15 -3.15
N PHE A 82 7.38 28.13 -4.31
CA PHE A 82 6.47 27.07 -4.70
C PHE A 82 6.41 26.92 -6.24
N ALA A 83 6.11 25.72 -6.69
CA ALA A 83 5.88 25.41 -8.09
C ALA A 83 4.80 24.32 -8.21
N ILE A 84 4.07 24.31 -9.32
CA ILE A 84 3.06 23.30 -9.64
C ILE A 84 3.17 22.95 -11.13
N SER A 85 2.98 21.68 -11.47
CA SER A 85 2.90 21.23 -12.86
C SER A 85 1.60 21.69 -13.51
N ASN A 86 1.62 21.80 -14.85
CA ASN A 86 0.43 22.18 -15.61
C ASN A 86 0.21 21.23 -16.79
N LYS A 87 -0.50 20.13 -16.53
CA LYS A 87 -0.90 19.18 -17.57
C LYS A 87 -2.36 19.40 -17.95
N LYS A 88 -2.59 20.03 -19.11
CA LYS A 88 -3.95 20.22 -19.66
C LYS A 88 -4.70 18.89 -19.76
N GLY A 89 -5.94 18.84 -19.28
CA GLY A 89 -6.82 17.67 -19.29
C GLY A 89 -6.50 16.62 -18.22
N SER A 90 -5.60 16.91 -17.28
CA SER A 90 -5.40 16.09 -16.08
C SER A 90 -6.20 16.67 -14.91
N ALA A 91 -6.93 15.80 -14.19
CA ALA A 91 -7.71 16.21 -13.02
C ALA A 91 -6.85 16.63 -11.83
N ILE A 92 -5.60 16.21 -11.78
CA ILE A 92 -4.68 16.47 -10.66
C ILE A 92 -3.25 16.66 -11.17
N GLN A 93 -2.51 17.47 -10.44
CA GLN A 93 -1.13 17.85 -10.69
C GLN A 93 -0.21 17.39 -9.55
N VAL A 94 1.09 17.61 -9.73
CA VAL A 94 2.10 17.54 -8.68
C VAL A 94 2.62 18.95 -8.39
N ALA A 95 2.96 19.23 -7.14
CA ALA A 95 3.43 20.54 -6.71
C ALA A 95 4.61 20.42 -5.74
N LEU A 96 5.29 21.53 -5.46
CA LEU A 96 6.36 21.62 -4.50
C LEU A 96 6.25 22.90 -3.68
N LEU A 97 6.46 22.77 -2.38
CA LEU A 97 6.66 23.86 -1.44
C LEU A 97 8.12 23.85 -0.98
N SER A 98 8.76 25.03 -0.89
CA SER A 98 10.15 25.15 -0.45
C SER A 98 10.36 26.36 0.46
N LYS A 99 11.21 26.20 1.49
CA LYS A 99 11.76 27.31 2.28
C LYS A 99 12.98 27.93 1.58
N PHE A 100 13.59 27.19 0.63
CA PHE A 100 14.76 27.62 -0.13
C PHE A 100 14.37 28.16 -1.51
N PRO A 101 15.16 29.07 -2.08
CA PRO A 101 14.91 29.64 -3.40
C PRO A 101 14.81 28.57 -4.50
N ILE A 102 13.81 28.71 -5.36
CA ILE A 102 13.66 27.94 -6.59
C ILE A 102 14.38 28.69 -7.72
N LYS A 103 15.38 28.08 -8.35
CA LYS A 103 16.09 28.64 -9.49
C LYS A 103 15.31 28.49 -10.78
N TYR A 104 14.75 27.29 -10.98
CA TYR A 104 13.81 27.02 -12.08
C TYR A 104 12.84 25.91 -11.72
N SER A 105 11.72 25.88 -12.45
CA SER A 105 10.81 24.74 -12.49
C SER A 105 10.37 24.49 -13.93
N ARG A 106 10.14 23.24 -14.29
CA ARG A 106 9.58 22.85 -15.57
C ARG A 106 8.85 21.51 -15.52
N ASP A 107 7.92 21.33 -16.43
CA ASP A 107 7.24 20.08 -16.66
C ASP A 107 8.05 19.17 -17.58
N ILE A 108 8.22 17.90 -17.17
CA ILE A 108 8.64 16.82 -18.05
C ILE A 108 7.37 16.18 -18.58
N GLN A 109 7.11 16.36 -19.86
CA GLN A 109 5.97 15.74 -20.52
C GLN A 109 6.19 14.23 -20.65
N VAL A 110 5.34 13.45 -20.00
CA VAL A 110 5.38 11.98 -20.02
C VAL A 110 4.67 11.43 -21.26
N SER A 111 3.54 12.06 -21.65
CA SER A 111 2.72 11.66 -22.79
C SER A 111 1.85 12.83 -23.24
N TYR A 112 1.41 12.82 -24.49
CA TYR A 112 0.41 13.76 -24.99
C TYR A 112 -1.01 13.43 -24.50
N ALA A 113 -1.27 12.19 -24.07
CA ALA A 113 -2.57 11.78 -23.54
C ALA A 113 -2.99 12.64 -22.33
N PRO A 114 -4.22 13.19 -22.32
CA PRO A 114 -4.64 14.20 -21.33
C PRO A 114 -4.61 13.71 -19.89
N ARG A 115 -4.87 12.44 -19.66
CA ARG A 115 -4.93 11.85 -18.31
C ARG A 115 -3.59 11.30 -17.80
N VAL A 116 -2.49 11.52 -18.53
CA VAL A 116 -1.15 11.16 -18.13
C VAL A 116 -0.44 12.41 -17.60
N ARG A 117 -0.23 12.45 -16.31
CA ARG A 117 0.36 13.58 -15.57
C ARG A 117 1.81 13.83 -16.01
N ASN A 118 2.24 15.08 -15.93
CA ASN A 118 3.64 15.44 -16.08
C ASN A 118 4.41 15.11 -14.80
N ILE A 119 5.74 15.06 -14.90
CA ILE A 119 6.67 15.06 -13.78
C ILE A 119 7.16 16.49 -13.63
N LEU A 120 7.18 17.01 -12.41
CA LEU A 120 7.67 18.36 -12.14
C LEU A 120 9.15 18.30 -11.74
N GLU A 121 10.00 18.94 -12.54
CA GLU A 121 11.44 19.12 -12.25
C GLU A 121 11.66 20.51 -11.66
N ILE A 122 12.34 20.57 -10.51
CA ILE A 122 12.64 21.83 -9.82
C ILE A 122 14.10 21.82 -9.40
N GLU A 123 14.82 22.92 -9.61
CA GLU A 123 16.13 23.14 -9.01
C GLU A 123 15.98 24.15 -7.85
N VAL A 124 16.32 23.73 -6.65
CA VAL A 124 16.39 24.59 -5.46
C VAL A 124 17.84 24.90 -5.11
N LEU A 125 18.06 26.06 -4.52
CA LEU A 125 19.38 26.51 -4.03
C LEU A 125 19.40 26.44 -2.50
N ILE A 126 20.14 25.48 -1.96
CA ILE A 126 20.34 25.30 -0.52
C ILE A 126 21.72 25.85 -0.17
N ASP A 127 21.79 27.00 0.49
CA ASP A 127 23.03 27.72 0.78
C ASP A 127 23.91 27.85 -0.48
N GLY A 128 23.31 28.28 -1.58
CA GLY A 128 23.94 28.44 -2.88
C GLY A 128 24.21 27.13 -3.65
N ARG A 129 23.98 25.95 -3.06
CA ARG A 129 24.22 24.65 -3.69
C ARG A 129 22.97 24.16 -4.41
N PRO A 130 23.08 23.78 -5.70
CA PRO A 130 21.93 23.32 -6.47
C PRO A 130 21.55 21.87 -6.13
N LEU A 131 20.25 21.65 -5.94
CA LEU A 131 19.63 20.32 -5.81
C LEU A 131 18.44 20.23 -6.73
N VAL A 132 18.41 19.23 -7.61
CA VAL A 132 17.27 18.96 -8.49
C VAL A 132 16.30 18.01 -7.81
N LEU A 133 15.02 18.33 -7.86
CA LEU A 133 13.94 17.47 -7.36
C LEU A 133 13.01 17.09 -8.51
N PHE A 134 12.67 15.81 -8.59
CA PHE A 134 11.67 15.29 -9.52
C PHE A 134 10.44 14.86 -8.72
N VAL A 135 9.37 15.66 -8.75
CA VAL A 135 8.11 15.32 -8.08
C VAL A 135 7.24 14.53 -9.02
N ASN A 136 6.85 13.35 -8.58
CA ASN A 136 6.17 12.35 -9.40
C ASN A 136 4.80 11.97 -8.82
N HIS A 137 3.85 11.65 -9.72
CA HIS A 137 2.64 10.90 -9.38
C HIS A 137 2.27 9.99 -10.56
N TRP A 138 2.60 8.71 -10.46
CA TRP A 138 2.43 7.77 -11.55
C TRP A 138 1.02 7.15 -11.59
N LYS A 139 0.74 6.36 -12.63
CA LYS A 139 -0.56 5.69 -12.80
C LYS A 139 -0.84 4.73 -11.66
N SER A 140 -1.99 4.92 -10.99
CA SER A 140 -2.46 4.03 -9.92
C SER A 140 -2.69 2.59 -10.41
N LYS A 141 -2.68 1.62 -9.48
CA LYS A 141 -2.95 0.21 -9.75
C LYS A 141 -4.42 -0.09 -10.06
N SER A 142 -5.33 0.86 -9.83
CA SER A 142 -6.76 0.72 -10.12
C SER A 142 -7.09 0.87 -11.61
N ARG A 143 -8.29 0.43 -12.02
CA ARG A 143 -8.85 0.65 -13.36
C ARG A 143 -7.87 0.34 -14.50
N LYS A 144 -7.45 -0.93 -14.63
CA LYS A 144 -6.46 -1.38 -15.64
C LYS A 144 -5.11 -0.63 -15.52
N GLY A 145 -4.66 -0.39 -14.28
CA GLY A 145 -3.38 0.24 -13.97
C GLY A 145 -2.22 -0.74 -14.17
N TYR A 146 -2.01 -1.17 -15.43
CA TYR A 146 -0.94 -2.08 -15.83
C TYR A 146 0.46 -1.48 -15.57
N GLU A 147 1.47 -2.34 -15.45
CA GLU A 147 2.84 -1.92 -15.18
C GLU A 147 3.45 -1.11 -16.34
N SER A 148 3.10 -1.47 -17.58
CA SER A 148 3.52 -0.71 -18.78
C SER A 148 3.21 0.79 -18.65
N LYS A 149 2.08 1.14 -18.05
CA LYS A 149 1.68 2.55 -17.85
C LYS A 149 2.60 3.29 -16.87
N ARG A 150 3.16 2.61 -15.86
CA ARG A 150 4.16 3.20 -14.94
C ARG A 150 5.53 3.27 -15.59
N ILE A 151 5.88 2.28 -16.40
CA ILE A 151 7.14 2.28 -17.18
C ILE A 151 7.24 3.51 -18.08
N VAL A 152 6.14 4.01 -18.65
CA VAL A 152 6.15 5.26 -19.46
C VAL A 152 6.70 6.44 -18.65
N TYR A 153 6.22 6.62 -17.41
CA TYR A 153 6.75 7.66 -16.50
C TYR A 153 8.22 7.43 -16.17
N ALA A 154 8.59 6.21 -15.80
CA ALA A 154 9.97 5.87 -15.46
C ALA A 154 10.95 6.10 -16.65
N LYS A 155 10.53 5.79 -17.88
CA LYS A 155 11.31 6.06 -19.09
C LYS A 155 11.49 7.55 -19.35
N ALA A 156 10.41 8.36 -19.23
CA ALA A 156 10.48 9.81 -19.38
C ALA A 156 11.44 10.44 -18.35
N LEU A 157 11.30 10.03 -17.09
CA LEU A 157 12.18 10.47 -16.01
C LEU A 157 13.64 10.07 -16.27
N LYS A 158 13.90 8.81 -16.63
CA LYS A 158 15.24 8.31 -16.94
C LYS A 158 15.88 9.05 -18.10
N LYS A 159 15.13 9.33 -19.18
CA LYS A 159 15.60 10.15 -20.31
C LYS A 159 16.08 11.51 -19.81
N ARG A 160 15.31 12.16 -18.93
CA ARG A 160 15.69 13.47 -18.37
C ARG A 160 16.89 13.38 -17.43
N ILE A 161 16.96 12.37 -16.56
CA ILE A 161 18.10 12.16 -15.66
C ILE A 161 19.38 11.97 -16.45
N ASN A 162 19.35 11.20 -17.54
CA ASN A 162 20.50 10.97 -18.39
C ASN A 162 21.01 12.25 -19.10
N ALA A 163 20.13 13.26 -19.25
CA ALA A 163 20.48 14.57 -19.81
C ALA A 163 20.93 15.58 -18.74
N LEU A 164 20.99 15.22 -17.47
CA LEU A 164 21.59 16.06 -16.45
C LEU A 164 23.11 16.10 -16.58
N PRO A 165 23.77 17.22 -16.23
CA PRO A 165 25.22 17.28 -16.13
C PRO A 165 25.77 16.18 -15.22
N LEU A 166 26.93 15.64 -15.56
CA LEU A 166 27.61 14.63 -14.75
C LEU A 166 27.82 15.15 -13.32
N GLY A 167 27.58 14.28 -12.33
CA GLY A 167 27.71 14.65 -10.92
C GLY A 167 26.55 15.48 -10.34
N ARG A 168 25.54 15.84 -11.14
CA ARG A 168 24.38 16.59 -10.65
C ARG A 168 23.68 15.82 -9.52
N LYS A 169 23.48 16.50 -8.41
CA LYS A 169 22.71 15.97 -7.27
C LYS A 169 21.22 16.12 -7.53
N TYR A 170 20.48 15.02 -7.36
CA TYR A 170 19.02 15.04 -7.53
C TYR A 170 18.32 14.03 -6.61
N ILE A 171 17.04 14.26 -6.39
CA ILE A 171 16.15 13.38 -5.63
C ILE A 171 14.92 13.08 -6.48
N ILE A 172 14.54 11.81 -6.58
CA ILE A 172 13.26 11.39 -7.13
C ILE A 172 12.32 11.17 -5.95
N LEU A 173 11.19 11.89 -5.91
CA LEU A 173 10.21 11.75 -4.85
C LEU A 173 8.78 11.75 -5.40
N GLY A 174 7.84 11.22 -4.63
CA GLY A 174 6.43 11.19 -4.96
C GLY A 174 5.77 9.83 -4.83
N ASP A 175 4.49 9.79 -5.18
CA ASP A 175 3.70 8.57 -5.30
C ASP A 175 3.99 7.90 -6.64
N LEU A 176 4.85 6.88 -6.61
CA LEU A 176 5.20 6.08 -7.78
C LEU A 176 4.21 4.93 -8.03
N ASN A 177 3.19 4.78 -7.19
CA ASN A 177 2.16 3.74 -7.30
C ASN A 177 2.72 2.32 -7.49
N SER A 178 3.92 2.07 -6.98
CA SER A 178 4.65 0.81 -7.05
C SER A 178 5.29 0.52 -5.71
N ASN A 179 5.47 -0.73 -5.32
CA ASN A 179 6.19 -1.06 -4.09
C ASN A 179 7.70 -0.97 -4.31
N TYR A 180 8.46 -0.71 -3.23
CA TYR A 180 9.94 -0.67 -3.28
C TYR A 180 10.56 -1.98 -3.78
N ASP A 181 9.87 -3.10 -3.57
CA ASP A 181 10.21 -4.46 -3.96
C ASP A 181 9.34 -4.98 -5.13
N ALA A 182 8.98 -4.11 -6.05
CA ALA A 182 8.08 -4.42 -7.17
C ALA A 182 8.53 -5.62 -8.00
N HIS A 183 9.85 -5.85 -8.14
CA HIS A 183 10.41 -7.02 -8.86
C HIS A 183 9.92 -8.37 -8.33
N ILE A 184 9.52 -8.44 -7.05
CA ILE A 184 8.94 -9.66 -6.45
C ILE A 184 7.45 -9.53 -6.11
N THR A 185 6.92 -8.31 -6.02
CA THR A 185 5.56 -8.04 -5.52
C THR A 185 4.58 -7.61 -6.61
N LEU A 186 5.03 -7.44 -7.86
CA LEU A 186 4.18 -7.06 -8.98
C LEU A 186 3.02 -8.06 -9.13
N ASN A 187 1.80 -7.54 -9.04
CA ASN A 187 0.61 -8.37 -9.21
C ASN A 187 0.54 -8.90 -10.64
N LYS A 188 0.44 -10.22 -10.81
CA LYS A 188 0.35 -10.89 -12.11
C LYS A 188 -0.77 -10.36 -13.01
N LYS A 189 -1.88 -9.86 -12.45
CA LYS A 189 -2.98 -9.23 -13.21
C LYS A 189 -2.61 -7.87 -13.80
N LEU A 190 -1.62 -7.20 -13.23
CA LEU A 190 -1.12 -5.89 -13.68
C LEU A 190 0.18 -6.01 -14.45
N ASN A 191 0.75 -7.22 -14.51
CA ASN A 191 1.99 -7.51 -15.22
C ASN A 191 1.67 -7.79 -16.70
N ASP A 192 1.82 -6.78 -17.52
CA ASP A 192 1.75 -6.81 -18.98
C ASP A 192 3.15 -6.58 -19.62
N THR A 193 4.21 -6.75 -18.83
CA THR A 193 5.59 -6.38 -19.17
C THR A 193 6.57 -7.53 -18.96
N ASN A 194 6.08 -8.77 -18.86
CA ASN A 194 6.89 -9.97 -18.60
C ASN A 194 7.79 -9.86 -17.36
N GLY A 195 7.28 -9.14 -16.31
CA GLY A 195 7.98 -8.98 -15.05
C GLY A 195 8.88 -7.76 -14.94
N ILE A 196 9.12 -7.04 -16.03
CA ILE A 196 9.86 -5.77 -16.01
C ILE A 196 9.04 -4.73 -15.25
N THR A 197 9.67 -4.03 -14.30
CA THR A 197 9.00 -3.03 -13.46
C THR A 197 9.58 -1.64 -13.65
N ALA A 198 8.74 -0.63 -13.37
CA ALA A 198 9.12 0.77 -13.48
C ALA A 198 10.22 1.17 -12.48
N ILE A 199 10.05 0.79 -11.20
CA ILE A 199 11.01 1.14 -10.14
C ILE A 199 12.26 0.27 -10.21
N SER A 200 12.07 -1.06 -10.21
CA SER A 200 13.20 -1.97 -10.04
C SER A 200 14.10 -2.01 -11.27
N ASP A 201 13.50 -2.14 -12.46
CA ASP A 201 14.27 -2.34 -13.69
C ASP A 201 14.54 -1.04 -14.45
N THR A 202 13.52 -0.17 -14.61
CA THR A 202 13.69 1.07 -15.40
C THR A 202 14.48 2.11 -14.61
N LEU A 203 14.16 2.36 -13.34
CA LEU A 203 14.95 3.24 -12.46
C LEU A 203 16.12 2.52 -11.77
N LYS A 204 16.32 1.24 -12.07
CA LYS A 204 17.48 0.46 -11.61
C LYS A 204 17.72 0.53 -10.10
N THR A 205 16.68 0.20 -9.30
CA THR A 205 16.83 0.05 -7.85
C THR A 205 17.27 -1.37 -7.45
N VAL A 206 17.37 -2.29 -8.42
CA VAL A 206 17.83 -3.67 -8.24
C VAL A 206 18.97 -4.01 -9.21
N LYS A 207 19.77 -5.01 -8.83
CA LYS A 207 20.74 -5.69 -9.68
C LYS A 207 20.66 -7.20 -9.40
N GLY A 208 20.41 -8.02 -10.42
CA GLY A 208 20.26 -9.46 -10.25
C GLY A 208 19.15 -9.85 -9.26
N ASN A 209 17.97 -9.25 -9.38
CA ASN A 209 16.81 -9.45 -8.48
C ASN A 209 17.04 -9.12 -6.99
N LYS A 210 18.09 -8.36 -6.66
CA LYS A 210 18.36 -7.88 -5.30
C LYS A 210 18.36 -6.36 -5.28
N LEU A 211 17.73 -5.78 -4.25
CA LEU A 211 17.79 -4.34 -4.00
C LEU A 211 19.23 -3.89 -3.82
N LEU A 212 19.56 -2.76 -4.44
CA LEU A 212 20.89 -2.15 -4.29
C LEU A 212 21.02 -1.56 -2.89
N ASN A 213 22.02 -2.00 -2.16
CA ASN A 213 22.38 -1.41 -0.87
C ASN A 213 23.27 -0.17 -1.06
N LYS A 214 23.55 0.55 0.04
CA LYS A 214 24.34 1.79 0.02
C LYS A 214 25.77 1.59 -0.47
N SER A 215 26.45 0.53 -0.04
CA SER A 215 27.82 0.24 -0.51
C SER A 215 27.86 -0.09 -2.00
N GLN A 216 26.85 -0.76 -2.51
CA GLN A 216 26.75 -1.05 -3.95
C GLN A 216 26.50 0.22 -4.76
N ILE A 217 25.57 1.12 -4.29
CA ILE A 217 25.24 2.33 -5.04
C ILE A 217 26.43 3.28 -5.19
N LEU A 218 27.35 3.32 -4.22
CA LEU A 218 28.57 4.12 -4.28
C LEU A 218 29.47 3.75 -5.47
N ASN A 219 29.44 2.48 -5.89
CA ASN A 219 30.23 1.93 -6.97
C ASN A 219 29.44 1.79 -8.29
N MET A 220 28.22 2.34 -8.36
CA MET A 220 27.38 2.28 -9.56
C MET A 220 27.55 3.53 -10.43
N SER A 221 27.48 3.33 -11.73
CA SER A 221 27.36 4.41 -12.72
C SER A 221 26.04 5.17 -12.56
N ASN A 222 25.93 6.33 -13.19
CA ASN A 222 24.70 7.11 -13.24
C ASN A 222 23.48 6.28 -13.68
N GLY A 223 22.31 6.61 -13.13
CA GLY A 223 21.04 5.98 -13.47
C GLY A 223 20.65 4.78 -12.60
N TYR A 224 21.47 4.39 -11.61
CA TYR A 224 21.09 3.51 -10.52
C TYR A 224 20.63 4.33 -9.31
N HIS A 225 19.67 3.78 -8.53
CA HIS A 225 19.11 4.49 -7.40
C HIS A 225 19.03 3.61 -6.15
N TYR A 226 19.41 4.20 -5.03
CA TYR A 226 19.14 3.64 -3.72
C TYR A 226 17.67 3.92 -3.33
N ASN A 227 16.96 2.89 -2.92
CA ASN A 227 15.60 3.04 -2.42
C ASN A 227 15.61 3.13 -0.90
N THR A 228 15.25 4.30 -0.37
CA THR A 228 15.37 4.63 1.05
C THR A 228 14.45 3.81 1.97
N TRP A 229 13.44 3.12 1.44
CA TRP A 229 12.63 2.17 2.22
C TRP A 229 13.48 1.10 2.92
N GLN A 230 14.68 0.80 2.40
CA GLN A 230 15.61 -0.15 3.01
C GLN A 230 16.18 0.33 4.37
N ASP A 231 16.09 1.62 4.69
CA ASP A 231 16.52 2.18 5.96
C ASP A 231 15.61 1.84 7.12
N LEU A 232 14.38 1.41 6.84
CA LEU A 232 13.41 1.05 7.86
C LEU A 232 13.38 -0.46 8.11
N ALA A 233 13.07 -0.86 9.34
CA ALA A 233 12.66 -2.22 9.62
C ALA A 233 11.41 -2.59 8.80
N TYR A 234 11.32 -3.83 8.33
CA TYR A 234 10.28 -4.28 7.40
C TYR A 234 8.86 -3.91 7.86
N LYS A 235 8.53 -4.11 9.13
CA LYS A 235 7.21 -3.78 9.71
C LYS A 235 6.81 -2.31 9.54
N ASN A 236 7.79 -1.41 9.39
CA ASN A 236 7.59 0.03 9.25
C ASN A 236 7.55 0.49 7.78
N ARG A 237 7.84 -0.39 6.81
CA ARG A 237 7.90 -0.09 5.38
C ARG A 237 6.50 0.02 4.77
N TRP A 238 5.79 1.10 5.05
CA TRP A 238 4.50 1.39 4.42
C TRP A 238 4.11 2.85 4.63
N SER A 239 3.54 3.46 3.60
CA SER A 239 2.93 4.79 3.62
C SER A 239 1.44 4.76 3.30
N HIS A 240 0.95 3.65 2.75
CA HIS A 240 -0.45 3.48 2.36
C HIS A 240 -0.97 2.12 2.85
N LYS A 241 -2.23 2.07 3.30
CA LYS A 241 -2.87 0.84 3.76
C LYS A 241 -4.30 0.73 3.22
N TYR A 242 -4.56 -0.34 2.46
CA TYR A 242 -5.86 -0.57 1.85
C TYR A 242 -6.38 -1.98 2.18
N TYR A 243 -7.54 -2.07 2.87
CA TYR A 243 -8.11 -3.33 3.36
C TYR A 243 -7.10 -4.23 4.07
N GLY A 244 -6.27 -3.66 4.94
CA GLY A 244 -5.25 -4.37 5.70
C GLY A 244 -3.92 -4.54 4.97
N ASN A 245 -3.85 -4.35 3.65
CA ASN A 245 -2.61 -4.51 2.89
C ASN A 245 -1.76 -3.23 2.94
N LYS A 246 -0.58 -3.32 3.53
CA LYS A 246 0.43 -2.26 3.58
C LYS A 246 1.15 -2.14 2.23
N SER A 247 1.40 -0.91 1.78
CA SER A 247 2.08 -0.61 0.51
C SER A 247 3.05 0.55 0.68
N THR A 248 4.16 0.51 -0.07
CA THR A 248 5.20 1.54 -0.11
C THR A 248 5.08 2.34 -1.41
N LEU A 249 3.99 3.09 -1.57
CA LEU A 249 3.69 3.78 -2.83
C LEU A 249 4.47 5.08 -2.99
N ASP A 250 4.76 5.74 -1.87
CA ASP A 250 5.47 7.01 -1.79
C ASP A 250 6.97 6.76 -1.62
N HIS A 251 7.80 7.42 -2.41
CA HIS A 251 9.21 7.13 -2.49
C HIS A 251 10.09 8.37 -2.37
N ILE A 252 11.32 8.15 -1.88
CA ILE A 252 12.49 9.00 -2.04
C ILE A 252 13.58 8.08 -2.57
N LEU A 253 14.01 8.28 -3.84
CA LEU A 253 15.07 7.50 -4.47
C LEU A 253 16.29 8.39 -4.68
N LEU A 254 17.46 7.86 -4.38
CA LEU A 254 18.71 8.62 -4.31
C LEU A 254 19.77 8.07 -5.28
N PRO A 255 20.38 8.91 -6.13
CA PRO A 255 21.56 8.54 -6.92
C PRO A 255 22.82 8.48 -6.07
N SER A 256 23.88 7.87 -6.57
CA SER A 256 25.20 7.81 -5.93
C SER A 256 25.77 9.20 -5.57
N THR A 257 25.40 10.24 -6.31
CA THR A 257 25.87 11.61 -6.10
C THR A 257 25.45 12.24 -4.75
N LEU A 258 24.48 11.66 -4.07
CA LEU A 258 24.06 12.10 -2.71
C LEU A 258 24.76 11.37 -1.57
N PHE A 259 25.78 10.56 -1.87
CA PHE A 259 26.60 9.80 -0.92
C PHE A 259 28.08 10.14 -1.07
N THR A 260 28.42 11.44 -1.06
CA THR A 260 29.75 11.94 -1.38
C THR A 260 30.39 12.70 -0.20
N LYS A 261 31.65 13.10 -0.36
CA LYS A 261 32.35 13.88 0.66
C LYS A 261 31.98 15.37 0.65
N THR A 262 31.34 15.87 -0.41
CA THR A 262 31.08 17.30 -0.62
C THR A 262 29.65 17.58 -1.10
N GLY A 263 29.21 18.82 -0.93
CA GLY A 263 27.89 19.30 -1.35
C GLY A 263 26.76 18.72 -0.50
N ILE A 264 25.56 18.66 -1.06
CA ILE A 264 24.36 18.14 -0.36
C ILE A 264 24.42 16.61 -0.35
N ASN A 265 24.34 16.01 0.82
CA ASN A 265 24.40 14.56 1.01
C ASN A 265 23.22 14.05 1.81
N TYR A 266 22.88 12.80 1.61
CA TYR A 266 21.89 12.07 2.40
C TYR A 266 22.41 11.84 3.84
N VAL A 267 21.62 12.18 4.82
CA VAL A 267 21.90 11.79 6.22
C VAL A 267 21.52 10.32 6.38
N ASN A 268 22.52 9.50 6.65
CA ASN A 268 22.37 8.04 6.64
C ASN A 268 21.27 7.55 7.59
N ASN A 269 20.41 6.64 7.12
CA ASN A 269 19.27 6.05 7.85
C ASN A 269 18.24 7.08 8.37
N SER A 270 18.13 8.22 7.73
CA SER A 270 17.20 9.29 8.13
C SER A 270 15.83 9.23 7.48
N PHE A 271 15.64 8.32 6.52
CA PHE A 271 14.32 8.13 5.90
C PHE A 271 13.31 7.61 6.91
N ASN A 272 12.11 8.20 6.92
CA ASN A 272 11.03 7.75 7.78
C ASN A 272 9.65 8.10 7.18
N VAL A 273 8.61 7.57 7.82
CA VAL A 273 7.20 7.86 7.54
C VAL A 273 6.65 8.72 8.67
N PHE A 274 6.01 9.83 8.33
CA PHE A 274 5.41 10.73 9.31
C PHE A 274 4.12 10.10 9.85
N LYS A 275 4.19 9.61 11.09
CA LYS A 275 3.12 8.85 11.77
C LYS A 275 2.74 9.51 13.10
N VAL A 276 1.90 10.52 13.03
CA VAL A 276 1.34 11.17 14.23
C VAL A 276 -0.06 10.60 14.52
N SER A 277 -0.49 10.69 15.76
CA SER A 277 -1.70 10.00 16.26
C SER A 277 -2.98 10.34 15.49
N TYR A 278 -3.19 11.60 15.11
CA TYR A 278 -4.40 12.04 14.41
C TYR A 278 -4.52 11.52 12.97
N LEU A 279 -3.40 11.10 12.37
CA LEU A 279 -3.42 10.41 11.06
C LEU A 279 -3.96 8.99 11.14
N PHE A 280 -4.32 8.53 12.33
CA PHE A 280 -4.88 7.20 12.55
C PHE A 280 -6.23 7.27 13.26
N THR A 281 -7.10 6.33 12.91
CA THR A 281 -8.33 6.08 13.68
C THR A 281 -7.99 5.34 14.98
N LYS A 282 -8.90 5.34 15.96
CA LYS A 282 -8.77 4.55 17.20
C LYS A 282 -8.51 3.05 16.96
N GLN A 283 -8.86 2.53 15.77
CA GLN A 283 -8.63 1.14 15.37
C GLN A 283 -7.30 0.93 14.63
N GLY A 284 -6.44 1.97 14.48
CA GLY A 284 -5.16 1.89 13.80
C GLY A 284 -5.23 1.87 12.26
N TYR A 285 -6.36 2.27 11.67
CA TYR A 285 -6.45 2.54 10.22
C TYR A 285 -5.97 3.95 9.92
N ILE A 286 -5.48 4.20 8.70
CA ILE A 286 -5.22 5.57 8.25
C ILE A 286 -6.53 6.35 8.29
N ASN A 287 -6.50 7.53 8.90
CA ASN A 287 -7.63 8.45 8.99
C ASN A 287 -7.76 9.25 7.69
N SER A 288 -8.08 8.53 6.60
CA SER A 288 -8.24 9.11 5.27
C SER A 288 -9.45 10.03 5.17
N TRP A 289 -9.48 10.91 4.15
CA TRP A 289 -10.64 11.72 3.84
C TRP A 289 -11.88 10.85 3.59
N GLN A 290 -12.98 11.17 4.27
CA GLN A 290 -14.12 10.28 4.36
C GLN A 290 -15.28 10.70 3.44
N ILE A 291 -15.72 9.72 2.62
CA ILE A 291 -16.96 9.77 1.85
C ILE A 291 -17.87 8.65 2.37
N ARG A 292 -19.06 8.99 2.84
CA ARG A 292 -20.06 8.04 3.34
C ARG A 292 -21.37 8.23 2.58
N ASN A 293 -21.99 7.13 2.17
CA ASN A 293 -23.22 7.16 1.35
C ASN A 293 -23.09 8.14 0.17
N SER A 294 -21.95 8.08 -0.52
CA SER A 294 -21.59 8.95 -1.64
C SER A 294 -21.55 10.46 -1.33
N LYS A 295 -21.39 10.87 -0.06
CA LYS A 295 -21.28 12.28 0.33
C LYS A 295 -20.01 12.52 1.15
N HIS A 296 -19.32 13.61 0.89
CA HIS A 296 -18.23 14.11 1.71
C HIS A 296 -18.74 14.50 3.11
N ILE A 297 -18.02 14.11 4.16
CA ILE A 297 -18.41 14.39 5.53
C ILE A 297 -17.48 15.33 6.28
N GLY A 298 -16.42 15.84 5.62
CA GLY A 298 -15.47 16.80 6.18
C GLY A 298 -14.63 16.24 7.32
N LYS A 299 -14.24 14.97 7.26
CA LYS A 299 -13.40 14.31 8.27
C LYS A 299 -12.26 13.53 7.61
N GLY A 300 -11.12 13.44 8.31
CA GLY A 300 -9.94 12.74 7.89
C GLY A 300 -8.98 13.57 7.04
N TYR A 301 -7.86 12.99 6.64
CA TYR A 301 -6.72 13.66 6.02
C TYR A 301 -6.43 13.09 4.64
N SER A 302 -5.53 12.12 4.54
CA SER A 302 -5.18 11.41 3.32
C SER A 302 -5.14 9.90 3.57
N ASP A 303 -5.33 9.09 2.53
CA ASP A 303 -5.09 7.63 2.54
C ASP A 303 -3.60 7.29 2.43
N HIS A 304 -2.75 8.29 2.24
CA HIS A 304 -1.29 8.20 2.29
C HIS A 304 -0.73 8.89 3.54
N LEU A 305 0.36 8.35 4.07
CA LEU A 305 1.18 8.99 5.10
C LEU A 305 2.39 9.66 4.43
N PRO A 306 2.77 10.88 4.85
CA PRO A 306 3.95 11.54 4.32
C PRO A 306 5.22 10.73 4.57
N VAL A 307 6.16 10.77 3.63
CA VAL A 307 7.51 10.21 3.78
C VAL A 307 8.55 11.33 3.74
N TYR A 308 9.62 11.18 4.48
CA TYR A 308 10.68 12.20 4.55
C TYR A 308 12.06 11.62 4.75
N ALA A 309 13.08 12.41 4.41
CA ALA A 309 14.49 12.11 4.68
C ALA A 309 15.25 13.41 4.98
N TYR A 310 16.36 13.29 5.72
CA TYR A 310 17.24 14.43 6.01
C TYR A 310 18.43 14.44 5.05
N PHE A 311 18.82 15.67 4.72
CA PHE A 311 19.99 15.96 3.89
C PHE A 311 20.76 17.09 4.56
N ASP A 312 22.08 17.06 4.45
CA ASP A 312 22.95 18.12 4.96
C ASP A 312 24.14 18.37 4.01
N THR A 313 25.02 19.29 4.37
CA THR A 313 26.22 19.63 3.58
C THR A 313 27.50 18.99 4.14
N LYS A 314 27.37 18.12 5.13
CA LYS A 314 28.47 17.35 5.70
C LYS A 314 28.85 16.19 4.80
N PRO A 315 30.09 15.68 4.88
CA PRO A 315 30.49 14.45 4.22
C PRO A 315 29.53 13.29 4.58
N TYR A 316 29.17 12.50 3.57
CA TYR A 316 28.39 11.28 3.83
C TYR A 316 29.21 10.31 4.70
N ILE A 317 28.62 9.87 5.79
CA ILE A 317 29.19 8.85 6.69
C ILE A 317 28.34 7.58 6.57
N SER A 318 28.95 6.50 6.09
CA SER A 318 28.30 5.18 6.09
C SER A 318 28.31 4.61 7.50
N LEU A 319 27.16 4.52 8.11
CA LEU A 319 26.96 3.77 9.34
C LEU A 319 26.39 2.39 8.96
N ASP A 320 27.09 1.32 9.31
CA ASP A 320 26.74 -0.07 8.92
C ASP A 320 25.48 -0.65 9.63
N LYS A 321 24.47 0.14 9.87
CA LYS A 321 23.17 -0.36 10.29
C LYS A 321 22.35 -0.78 9.06
N HIS A 322 22.71 -1.90 8.44
CA HIS A 322 21.84 -2.54 7.48
C HIS A 322 20.79 -3.37 8.22
N PHE A 323 19.53 -3.02 8.07
CA PHE A 323 18.45 -3.97 8.30
C PHE A 323 18.55 -5.02 7.19
N LYS A 324 19.32 -6.10 7.44
CA LYS A 324 19.35 -7.23 6.52
C LYS A 324 17.93 -7.79 6.44
N ASP A 325 17.36 -7.82 5.24
CA ASP A 325 16.10 -8.51 5.00
C ASP A 325 16.32 -10.01 5.23
N LYS A 326 16.13 -10.46 6.48
CA LYS A 326 16.12 -11.88 6.80
C LYS A 326 14.83 -12.46 6.28
N VAL A 327 14.92 -13.33 5.29
CA VAL A 327 13.81 -14.19 4.90
C VAL A 327 13.88 -15.45 5.77
N LEU A 328 12.99 -15.55 6.75
CA LEU A 328 12.92 -16.70 7.65
C LEU A 328 11.90 -17.71 7.14
N SER A 329 12.20 -19.00 7.26
CA SER A 329 11.21 -20.06 7.05
C SER A 329 10.60 -20.45 8.40
N LYS A 330 9.28 -20.42 8.51
CA LYS A 330 8.52 -20.78 9.71
C LYS A 330 7.29 -21.61 9.35
N ASP A 331 6.74 -22.30 10.36
CA ASP A 331 5.48 -23.02 10.27
C ASP A 331 4.28 -22.11 10.59
N ILE A 332 3.06 -22.60 10.30
CA ILE A 332 1.81 -21.87 10.56
C ILE A 332 1.65 -21.51 12.04
N GLU A 333 2.10 -22.38 12.95
CA GLU A 333 2.05 -22.15 14.39
C GLU A 333 2.74 -20.86 14.82
N TYR A 334 3.81 -20.45 14.14
CA TYR A 334 4.52 -19.20 14.41
C TYR A 334 3.59 -17.99 14.32
N PHE A 335 2.66 -17.96 13.32
CA PHE A 335 1.78 -16.82 13.11
C PHE A 335 0.78 -16.60 14.26
N TYR A 336 0.50 -17.62 15.05
CA TYR A 336 -0.38 -17.51 16.22
C TYR A 336 0.31 -16.94 17.46
N ASN A 337 1.65 -16.89 17.45
CA ASN A 337 2.46 -16.42 18.58
C ASN A 337 2.98 -14.99 18.39
N VAL A 338 2.68 -14.36 17.25
CA VAL A 338 3.10 -12.99 16.93
C VAL A 338 1.91 -12.14 16.49
N GLU A 339 1.91 -10.86 16.84
CA GLU A 339 0.85 -9.95 16.41
C GLU A 339 1.09 -9.44 14.99
N GLU A 340 2.33 -9.09 14.65
CA GLU A 340 2.76 -8.67 13.31
C GLU A 340 4.10 -9.30 12.93
N LEU A 341 4.42 -9.31 11.65
CA LEU A 341 5.68 -9.86 11.15
C LEU A 341 6.78 -8.80 11.16
N GLU A 342 7.90 -9.11 11.81
CA GLU A 342 9.12 -8.29 11.72
C GLU A 342 9.81 -8.40 10.36
N TYR A 343 9.67 -9.55 9.70
CA TYR A 343 10.23 -9.89 8.38
C TYR A 343 9.25 -10.73 7.58
N PRO A 344 9.33 -10.75 6.24
CA PRO A 344 8.58 -11.70 5.43
C PRO A 344 8.95 -13.15 5.80
N ILE A 345 7.95 -14.01 5.90
CA ILE A 345 8.13 -15.42 6.29
C ILE A 345 7.89 -16.31 5.07
N VAL A 346 8.83 -17.21 4.79
CA VAL A 346 8.62 -18.30 3.83
C VAL A 346 7.87 -19.43 4.54
N LEU A 347 6.65 -19.67 4.09
CA LEU A 347 5.82 -20.80 4.51
C LEU A 347 5.93 -21.89 3.45
N LYS A 348 6.70 -22.95 3.74
CA LYS A 348 6.92 -24.06 2.81
C LYS A 348 5.82 -25.10 2.90
N ASN A 349 5.55 -25.77 1.76
CA ASN A 349 4.67 -26.93 1.68
C ASN A 349 3.24 -26.71 2.21
N ALA A 350 2.70 -25.50 2.14
CA ALA A 350 1.34 -25.22 2.57
C ALA A 350 0.33 -25.73 1.54
N ILE A 351 -0.68 -26.44 2.00
CA ILE A 351 -1.73 -27.07 1.21
C ILE A 351 -3.00 -26.25 1.35
N VAL A 352 -3.62 -25.90 0.24
CA VAL A 352 -4.92 -25.22 0.25
C VAL A 352 -6.00 -26.27 0.51
N ILE A 353 -6.53 -26.29 1.74
CA ILE A 353 -7.55 -27.28 2.13
C ILE A 353 -8.98 -26.79 1.87
N PHE A 354 -9.16 -25.50 1.64
CA PHE A 354 -10.45 -24.88 1.35
C PHE A 354 -10.26 -23.57 0.57
N GLN A 355 -11.12 -23.32 -0.44
CA GLN A 355 -11.09 -22.07 -1.19
C GLN A 355 -12.50 -21.70 -1.67
N ARG A 356 -12.97 -20.48 -1.33
CA ARG A 356 -14.25 -19.91 -1.78
C ARG A 356 -14.09 -18.44 -2.09
N GLY A 357 -14.19 -18.08 -3.36
CA GLY A 357 -14.02 -16.71 -3.81
C GLY A 357 -12.64 -16.15 -3.39
N LYS A 358 -12.64 -15.12 -2.55
CA LYS A 358 -11.44 -14.45 -2.03
C LYS A 358 -10.91 -15.01 -0.70
N TYR A 359 -11.44 -16.14 -0.25
CA TYR A 359 -11.14 -16.77 1.03
C TYR A 359 -10.50 -18.14 0.83
N ALA A 360 -9.49 -18.45 1.62
CA ALA A 360 -8.93 -19.80 1.68
C ALA A 360 -8.52 -20.16 3.11
N VAL A 361 -8.36 -21.46 3.35
CA VAL A 361 -7.67 -22.00 4.54
C VAL A 361 -6.55 -22.86 4.04
N ILE A 362 -5.35 -22.67 4.60
CA ILE A 362 -4.15 -23.45 4.30
C ILE A 362 -3.65 -24.17 5.51
N LYS A 363 -3.04 -25.35 5.32
CA LYS A 363 -2.39 -26.18 6.34
C LYS A 363 -1.08 -26.75 5.80
N GLN A 364 -0.12 -27.03 6.68
CA GLN A 364 1.11 -27.73 6.29
C GLN A 364 1.05 -29.22 6.57
N ARG A 365 0.31 -29.64 7.60
CA ARG A 365 0.23 -31.03 8.11
C ARG A 365 -1.21 -31.37 8.48
N LYS A 366 -1.57 -32.66 8.41
CA LYS A 366 -2.91 -33.18 8.76
C LYS A 366 -3.34 -32.75 10.18
N ASN A 367 -2.42 -32.87 11.14
CA ASN A 367 -2.66 -32.56 12.55
C ASN A 367 -2.16 -31.16 12.98
N GLY A 368 -1.51 -30.39 12.08
CA GLY A 368 -1.14 -29.00 12.33
C GLY A 368 -2.34 -28.07 12.29
N ARG A 369 -2.17 -26.84 12.75
CA ARG A 369 -3.20 -25.78 12.65
C ARG A 369 -3.40 -25.33 11.21
N GLY A 370 -4.63 -24.94 10.87
CA GLY A 370 -4.93 -24.15 9.69
C GLY A 370 -4.69 -22.66 9.95
N ILE A 371 -4.57 -21.88 8.87
CA ILE A 371 -4.64 -20.42 8.92
C ILE A 371 -5.48 -19.90 7.77
N PHE A 372 -6.29 -18.89 8.08
CA PHE A 372 -7.15 -18.25 7.10
C PHE A 372 -6.36 -17.29 6.23
N VAL A 373 -6.66 -17.25 4.93
CA VAL A 373 -6.08 -16.32 3.95
C VAL A 373 -7.19 -15.44 3.39
N TYR A 374 -7.04 -14.14 3.58
CA TYR A 374 -7.99 -13.13 3.14
C TYR A 374 -7.46 -12.34 1.94
N ASN A 375 -8.23 -12.21 0.87
CA ASN A 375 -7.95 -11.42 -0.35
C ASN A 375 -6.74 -11.84 -1.22
N SER A 376 -5.87 -12.72 -0.79
CA SER A 376 -4.65 -13.09 -1.53
C SER A 376 -4.77 -14.42 -2.28
N VAL A 377 -5.98 -14.85 -2.64
CA VAL A 377 -6.26 -16.22 -3.10
C VAL A 377 -6.48 -16.38 -4.60
N ASN A 378 -6.31 -15.34 -5.41
CA ASN A 378 -6.75 -15.29 -6.83
C ASN A 378 -6.24 -16.42 -7.77
N LYS A 379 -5.29 -17.25 -7.33
CA LYS A 379 -4.73 -18.36 -8.10
C LYS A 379 -4.53 -19.63 -7.28
N LEU A 380 -5.02 -19.65 -6.05
CA LEU A 380 -4.93 -20.83 -5.21
C LEU A 380 -5.99 -21.86 -5.69
N LYS A 381 -5.62 -23.14 -5.65
CA LYS A 381 -6.55 -24.24 -5.99
C LYS A 381 -6.57 -25.21 -4.81
N GLU A 382 -7.77 -25.64 -4.39
CA GLU A 382 -7.95 -26.68 -3.38
C GLU A 382 -7.17 -27.94 -3.75
N GLY A 383 -6.55 -28.56 -2.76
CA GLY A 383 -5.73 -29.74 -2.91
C GLY A 383 -4.30 -29.47 -3.42
N MET A 384 -3.98 -28.26 -3.83
CA MET A 384 -2.62 -27.96 -4.31
C MET A 384 -1.72 -27.49 -3.18
N LYS A 385 -0.46 -27.94 -3.24
CA LYS A 385 0.62 -27.55 -2.36
C LYS A 385 1.40 -26.36 -2.94
N TYR A 386 1.77 -25.41 -2.08
CA TYR A 386 2.50 -24.20 -2.44
C TYR A 386 3.59 -23.88 -1.41
N ASP A 387 4.62 -23.14 -1.88
CA ASP A 387 5.47 -22.33 -1.02
C ASP A 387 5.04 -20.87 -1.16
N PHE A 388 4.90 -20.18 -0.04
CA PHE A 388 4.45 -18.80 0.03
C PHE A 388 5.48 -17.90 0.69
N LEU A 389 5.57 -16.65 0.24
CA LEU A 389 6.12 -15.55 1.01
C LEU A 389 4.96 -14.84 1.71
N VAL A 390 4.83 -15.03 3.01
CA VAL A 390 3.84 -14.34 3.83
C VAL A 390 4.43 -13.00 4.24
N ARG A 391 3.75 -11.92 3.88
CA ARG A 391 4.22 -10.54 4.10
C ARG A 391 3.47 -9.81 5.19
N GLU A 392 2.24 -10.21 5.46
CA GLU A 392 1.40 -9.57 6.47
C GLU A 392 0.40 -10.57 7.06
N ILE A 393 0.24 -10.46 8.37
CA ILE A 393 -0.78 -11.15 9.15
C ILE A 393 -1.62 -10.11 9.90
N PHE A 394 -2.85 -10.47 10.23
CA PHE A 394 -3.74 -9.62 10.98
C PHE A 394 -4.60 -10.46 11.92
N THR A 395 -5.08 -9.86 13.02
CA THR A 395 -6.04 -10.49 13.91
C THR A 395 -7.37 -9.72 13.83
N TYR A 396 -8.31 -10.24 13.04
CA TYR A 396 -9.62 -9.61 12.88
C TYR A 396 -10.62 -10.15 13.89
N LYS A 397 -10.96 -9.35 14.92
CA LYS A 397 -11.94 -9.74 15.96
C LYS A 397 -11.62 -11.08 16.63
N GLY A 398 -10.31 -11.39 16.73
CA GLY A 398 -9.79 -12.64 17.30
C GLY A 398 -9.49 -13.75 16.27
N LEU A 399 -9.91 -13.59 15.00
CA LEU A 399 -9.52 -14.51 13.93
C LEU A 399 -8.13 -14.15 13.40
N LYS A 400 -7.18 -15.09 13.50
CA LYS A 400 -5.84 -14.91 12.90
C LYS A 400 -5.90 -15.19 11.42
N GLU A 401 -5.40 -14.25 10.63
CA GLU A 401 -5.44 -14.34 9.15
C GLU A 401 -4.17 -13.82 8.49
N ILE A 402 -3.84 -14.37 7.34
CA ILE A 402 -2.85 -13.84 6.40
C ILE A 402 -3.59 -12.88 5.45
N THR A 403 -3.17 -11.62 5.41
CA THR A 403 -3.76 -10.60 4.55
C THR A 403 -2.94 -10.34 3.29
N ASN A 404 -1.64 -10.67 3.32
CA ASN A 404 -0.76 -10.52 2.16
C ASN A 404 0.19 -11.70 2.02
N LEU A 405 0.09 -12.42 0.90
CA LEU A 405 1.02 -13.48 0.53
C LEU A 405 1.32 -13.50 -0.97
N ILE A 406 2.49 -14.00 -1.31
CA ILE A 406 2.95 -14.21 -2.68
C ILE A 406 3.24 -15.69 -2.87
N VAL A 407 2.81 -16.25 -4.00
CA VAL A 407 3.14 -17.62 -4.39
C VAL A 407 4.56 -17.65 -4.93
N LEU A 408 5.46 -18.33 -4.23
CA LEU A 408 6.84 -18.57 -4.66
C LEU A 408 6.92 -19.80 -5.58
N LYS A 409 6.27 -20.90 -5.15
CA LYS A 409 6.28 -22.18 -5.87
C LYS A 409 4.91 -22.86 -5.77
N LYS A 410 4.49 -23.52 -6.83
CA LYS A 410 3.34 -24.42 -6.88
C LYS A 410 3.86 -25.83 -7.07
N SER A 411 3.36 -26.79 -6.28
CA SER A 411 3.78 -28.17 -6.29
C SER A 411 2.58 -29.11 -6.57
N LYS A 412 2.76 -30.40 -6.34
CA LYS A 412 1.78 -31.44 -6.64
C LYS A 412 0.45 -31.33 -5.87
N LYS A 413 -0.58 -31.99 -6.38
CA LYS A 413 -1.88 -32.16 -5.74
C LYS A 413 -1.77 -33.15 -4.57
N VAL A 414 -2.56 -32.91 -3.52
CA VAL A 414 -2.62 -33.73 -2.30
C VAL A 414 -4.07 -34.13 -2.05
N ASN A 415 -4.29 -35.36 -1.55
CA ASN A 415 -5.61 -35.79 -1.10
C ASN A 415 -5.94 -35.07 0.23
N LEU A 416 -7.13 -34.48 0.31
CA LEU A 416 -7.55 -33.66 1.43
C LEU A 416 -8.34 -34.39 2.51
N LYS A 417 -8.68 -35.68 2.32
CA LYS A 417 -9.60 -36.44 3.20
C LYS A 417 -9.24 -36.29 4.68
N ASP A 418 -7.96 -36.41 5.02
CA ASP A 418 -7.46 -36.41 6.40
C ASP A 418 -7.15 -35.02 6.97
N PHE A 419 -7.32 -33.97 6.18
CA PHE A 419 -7.07 -32.60 6.62
C PHE A 419 -8.27 -31.93 7.27
N TYR A 420 -9.44 -32.50 7.12
CA TYR A 420 -10.68 -31.99 7.69
C TYR A 420 -10.88 -32.49 9.12
N LYS A 421 -11.66 -31.76 9.89
CA LYS A 421 -11.94 -32.06 11.31
C LYS A 421 -13.45 -32.29 11.51
N ASN A 422 -13.78 -32.89 12.64
CA ASN A 422 -15.14 -33.06 13.11
C ASN A 422 -15.62 -31.83 13.93
N ILE A 423 -16.86 -31.85 14.40
CA ILE A 423 -17.53 -30.77 15.12
C ILE A 423 -16.94 -30.50 16.52
N ASP A 424 -16.20 -31.44 17.09
CA ASP A 424 -15.62 -31.32 18.42
C ASP A 424 -14.31 -30.50 18.43
N ASN A 425 -13.80 -30.11 17.26
CA ASN A 425 -12.61 -29.30 17.15
C ASN A 425 -12.86 -27.88 17.73
N LYS A 426 -11.94 -27.40 18.57
CA LYS A 426 -12.01 -26.09 19.22
C LYS A 426 -10.97 -25.08 18.70
N LYS A 427 -10.22 -25.42 17.65
CA LYS A 427 -9.18 -24.54 17.09
C LYS A 427 -9.74 -23.77 15.90
N GLN A 428 -9.62 -22.44 15.91
CA GLN A 428 -9.99 -21.61 14.74
C GLN A 428 -9.20 -21.99 13.49
N ASN A 429 -9.75 -21.65 12.34
CA ASN A 429 -9.14 -21.89 11.02
C ASN A 429 -9.06 -23.36 10.61
N GLU A 430 -9.91 -24.21 11.18
CA GLU A 430 -10.12 -25.56 10.73
C GLU A 430 -11.33 -25.65 9.77
N ILE A 431 -11.32 -26.64 8.89
CA ILE A 431 -12.46 -26.95 8.04
C ILE A 431 -13.15 -28.20 8.59
N LEU A 432 -14.41 -28.04 8.94
CA LEU A 432 -15.26 -29.12 9.45
C LEU A 432 -16.09 -29.70 8.30
N ARG A 433 -16.38 -31.00 8.37
CA ARG A 433 -17.16 -31.71 7.34
C ARG A 433 -18.29 -32.55 7.91
N ASN A 434 -19.28 -32.78 7.04
CA ASN A 434 -20.38 -33.74 7.26
C ASN A 434 -21.14 -33.50 8.57
N ILE A 435 -21.49 -32.24 8.85
CA ILE A 435 -22.25 -31.87 10.04
C ILE A 435 -23.73 -31.89 9.66
N VAL A 436 -24.53 -32.62 10.45
CA VAL A 436 -25.99 -32.61 10.36
C VAL A 436 -26.54 -31.96 11.61
N GLY A 437 -27.45 -31.00 11.45
CA GLY A 437 -28.02 -30.28 12.58
C GLY A 437 -29.21 -29.41 12.16
N GLU A 438 -29.93 -28.92 13.14
CA GLU A 438 -31.08 -28.02 12.94
C GLU A 438 -30.65 -26.56 13.09
N TYR A 439 -31.00 -25.73 12.11
CA TYR A 439 -30.73 -24.30 12.15
C TYR A 439 -31.86 -23.57 12.93
N ARG A 440 -31.51 -22.92 14.02
CA ARG A 440 -32.43 -22.08 14.79
C ARG A 440 -31.84 -20.69 15.03
N GLY A 441 -32.37 -19.70 14.31
CA GLY A 441 -31.88 -18.33 14.37
C GLY A 441 -30.41 -18.21 13.95
N LYS A 442 -29.49 -17.92 14.85
CA LYS A 442 -28.05 -17.76 14.57
C LYS A 442 -27.22 -18.97 15.00
N TYR A 443 -27.86 -20.12 15.23
CA TYR A 443 -27.23 -21.30 15.80
C TYR A 443 -27.57 -22.57 15.00
N LEU A 444 -26.61 -23.48 14.95
CA LEU A 444 -26.81 -24.85 14.54
C LEU A 444 -26.87 -25.75 15.79
N HIS A 445 -27.93 -26.48 15.94
CA HIS A 445 -28.13 -27.47 17.01
C HIS A 445 -27.68 -28.85 16.50
N VAL A 446 -26.64 -29.42 17.14
CA VAL A 446 -26.06 -30.71 16.76
C VAL A 446 -25.81 -31.52 18.03
N ASN A 447 -26.42 -32.68 18.17
CA ASN A 447 -26.23 -33.59 19.31
C ASN A 447 -26.29 -32.88 20.66
N GLY A 448 -27.33 -32.08 20.90
CA GLY A 448 -27.52 -31.29 22.12
C GLY A 448 -26.61 -30.05 22.25
N LYS A 449 -25.64 -29.84 21.38
CA LYS A 449 -24.77 -28.67 21.39
C LYS A 449 -25.33 -27.55 20.55
N LYS A 450 -25.22 -26.30 21.03
CA LYS A 450 -25.61 -25.07 20.34
C LYS A 450 -24.37 -24.36 19.81
N ILE A 451 -24.19 -24.33 18.48
CA ILE A 451 -22.99 -23.80 17.85
C ILE A 451 -23.36 -22.57 17.01
N PRO A 452 -22.69 -21.42 17.21
CA PRO A 452 -22.93 -20.24 16.37
C PRO A 452 -22.62 -20.54 14.92
N ILE A 453 -23.52 -20.10 14.00
CA ILE A 453 -23.32 -20.24 12.55
C ILE A 453 -23.55 -18.91 11.85
N TYR A 454 -22.70 -18.61 10.89
CA TYR A 454 -22.74 -17.38 10.10
C TYR A 454 -22.69 -17.70 8.59
N PHE A 455 -23.65 -17.18 7.85
CA PHE A 455 -23.69 -17.28 6.39
C PHE A 455 -23.13 -16.00 5.78
N LYS A 456 -22.06 -16.12 5.00
CA LYS A 456 -21.37 -14.97 4.38
C LYS A 456 -22.25 -14.21 3.40
N ASN A 457 -23.20 -14.91 2.76
CA ASN A 457 -24.23 -14.31 1.93
C ASN A 457 -25.59 -14.48 2.61
N LYS A 458 -26.24 -13.39 2.91
CA LYS A 458 -27.56 -13.37 3.58
C LYS A 458 -28.66 -14.09 2.80
N LYS A 459 -28.55 -14.18 1.46
CA LYS A 459 -29.48 -14.91 0.58
C LYS A 459 -29.48 -16.42 0.83
N PHE A 460 -28.49 -16.95 1.52
CA PHE A 460 -28.34 -18.39 1.80
C PHE A 460 -28.83 -18.79 3.20
N ILE A 461 -29.27 -17.84 4.01
CA ILE A 461 -29.76 -18.12 5.36
C ILE A 461 -31.03 -18.96 5.26
N PRO A 462 -31.05 -20.19 5.84
CA PRO A 462 -32.21 -21.06 5.85
C PRO A 462 -33.32 -20.48 6.74
N LYS A 463 -34.53 -20.99 6.58
CA LYS A 463 -35.62 -20.73 7.56
C LYS A 463 -35.25 -21.40 8.90
N SER A 464 -35.64 -20.76 10.00
CA SER A 464 -35.48 -21.35 11.35
C SER A 464 -36.27 -22.67 11.43
N GLY A 465 -35.69 -23.71 12.02
CA GLY A 465 -36.24 -25.07 12.05
C GLY A 465 -35.74 -25.97 10.93
N SER A 466 -35.04 -25.42 9.91
CA SER A 466 -34.53 -26.25 8.81
C SER A 466 -33.44 -27.20 9.26
N LYS A 467 -33.54 -28.48 8.87
CA LYS A 467 -32.50 -29.48 9.06
C LYS A 467 -31.46 -29.40 7.95
N LEU A 468 -30.19 -29.17 8.30
CA LEU A 468 -29.08 -28.93 7.35
C LEU A 468 -28.09 -30.08 7.37
N LYS A 469 -27.61 -30.43 6.17
CA LYS A 469 -26.36 -31.21 6.03
C LYS A 469 -25.29 -30.26 5.47
N ILE A 470 -24.29 -29.98 6.30
CA ILE A 470 -23.17 -29.10 5.96
C ILE A 470 -22.02 -29.99 5.49
N TYR A 471 -21.64 -29.82 4.24
CA TYR A 471 -20.50 -30.51 3.62
C TYR A 471 -19.17 -29.90 4.07
N TYR A 472 -19.10 -28.56 4.15
CA TYR A 472 -17.92 -27.82 4.56
C TYR A 472 -18.29 -26.58 5.36
N ALA A 473 -17.69 -26.41 6.52
CA ALA A 473 -17.76 -25.17 7.31
C ALA A 473 -16.36 -24.78 7.78
N HIS A 474 -16.01 -23.51 7.63
CA HIS A 474 -14.83 -22.95 8.25
C HIS A 474 -15.13 -22.65 9.70
N LEU A 475 -14.36 -23.19 10.64
CA LEU A 475 -14.42 -22.84 12.04
C LEU A 475 -13.68 -21.52 12.26
N GLY A 476 -14.40 -20.44 11.98
CA GLY A 476 -13.92 -19.07 12.14
C GLY A 476 -14.04 -18.56 13.56
N TYR A 477 -13.60 -17.32 13.80
CA TYR A 477 -13.70 -16.66 15.10
C TYR A 477 -14.19 -15.22 14.93
N TYR A 478 -15.22 -14.86 15.70
CA TYR A 478 -15.70 -13.49 15.84
C TYR A 478 -16.19 -13.30 17.26
N LYS A 479 -15.31 -12.82 18.15
CA LYS A 479 -15.49 -12.82 19.62
C LYS A 479 -15.65 -14.22 20.24
N ARG A 480 -16.05 -15.22 19.48
CA ARG A 480 -16.19 -16.65 19.82
C ARG A 480 -16.06 -17.50 18.57
N LEU A 481 -15.83 -18.80 18.75
CA LEU A 481 -15.82 -19.75 17.64
C LEU A 481 -17.21 -19.84 17.00
N GLN A 482 -17.27 -19.90 15.66
CA GLN A 482 -18.49 -20.02 14.88
C GLN A 482 -18.24 -20.78 13.59
N LEU A 483 -19.26 -21.47 13.09
CA LEU A 483 -19.26 -22.05 11.76
C LEU A 483 -19.49 -20.95 10.74
N VAL A 484 -18.67 -20.88 9.70
CA VAL A 484 -18.81 -19.89 8.62
C VAL A 484 -19.09 -20.63 7.31
N ILE A 485 -20.20 -20.31 6.67
CA ILE A 485 -20.65 -20.84 5.39
C ILE A 485 -20.43 -19.77 4.31
N TYR A 486 -19.67 -20.09 3.27
CA TYR A 486 -19.29 -19.13 2.22
C TYR A 486 -20.11 -19.27 0.94
N SER A 487 -20.62 -20.49 0.65
CA SER A 487 -21.29 -20.82 -0.62
C SER A 487 -22.49 -21.72 -0.39
N LYS A 488 -23.48 -21.65 -1.27
CA LYS A 488 -24.60 -22.58 -1.28
C LYS A 488 -24.17 -24.04 -1.56
N LYS A 489 -23.00 -24.23 -2.16
CA LYS A 489 -22.38 -25.55 -2.36
C LYS A 489 -21.85 -26.20 -1.08
N ASP A 490 -21.77 -25.45 0.01
CA ASP A 490 -21.19 -25.92 1.27
C ASP A 490 -22.24 -26.64 2.14
N PHE A 491 -23.53 -26.56 1.80
CA PHE A 491 -24.62 -27.20 2.55
C PHE A 491 -25.86 -27.48 1.70
N ILE A 492 -26.73 -28.38 2.17
CA ILE A 492 -28.09 -28.58 1.66
C ILE A 492 -29.09 -28.53 2.82
N ILE A 493 -30.33 -28.22 2.49
CA ILE A 493 -31.48 -28.34 3.40
C ILE A 493 -32.07 -29.73 3.15
N LEU A 494 -32.15 -30.55 4.23
CA LEU A 494 -32.68 -31.93 4.17
C LEU A 494 -34.20 -31.91 4.33
N GLU A 495 -34.70 -31.10 5.26
CA GLU A 495 -36.13 -30.94 5.56
C GLU A 495 -36.38 -29.47 5.88
N LYS A 496 -37.55 -28.97 5.53
CA LYS A 496 -38.01 -27.61 5.86
C LYS A 496 -38.67 -27.56 7.20
#